data_ef81fc20ef6d94daa81bae8ba7d71a6b
#
_entry.id   ef81fc20ef6d94daa81bae8ba7d71a6b
#
_cell.length_a   1.000
_cell.length_b   1.000
_cell.length_c   1.000
_cell.angle_alpha   90.00
_cell.angle_beta   90.00
_cell.angle_gamma   90.00
#
_symmetry.space_group_name_H-M   'P 1'
#
loop_
_entity.id
_entity.type
_entity.pdbx_description
1 polymer ?
#
loop_
_entity_poly.entity_id
_entity_poly.type
_entity_poly.pdbx_seq_one_letter_code
_entity_poly.pdbx_strand_id
1 'polypeptide(L)'
;MLQTRETISGIIKAYMDSEGYAFSPASRIHHSLDAFHFTYTNAAGNQDMIKIELNYSLRAHLFEPMTRTFATDAFDTGSTVITVHPMEIFAAKANALLSRSAARDLYDFNQMIDRNMFADQTDLFRKSIIFYASISQETIDPSFGTDAIDNLTFQKIRRDLFSVLKQEERRQTFDLEHRKGVRTFF
;
A
#
# COMPACT_ATOMS: atom_id res chain seq x y z
N MET A 1 -23.26 -10.80 4.18
CA MET A 1 -22.01 -10.35 3.48
C MET A 1 -22.28 -9.67 2.13
N LEU A 2 -23.02 -10.28 1.18
CA LEU A 2 -23.37 -9.63 -0.11
C LEU A 2 -24.10 -8.30 0.09
N GLN A 3 -25.12 -8.28 0.94
CA GLN A 3 -25.90 -7.08 1.23
C GLN A 3 -25.03 -5.94 1.81
N THR A 4 -24.06 -6.23 2.67
CA THR A 4 -23.12 -5.23 3.20
C THR A 4 -22.22 -4.67 2.10
N ARG A 5 -21.75 -5.52 1.18
CA ARG A 5 -20.93 -5.12 0.04
C ARG A 5 -21.68 -4.17 -0.90
N GLU A 6 -22.90 -4.52 -1.25
CA GLU A 6 -23.77 -3.69 -2.09
C GLU A 6 -24.06 -2.34 -1.44
N THR A 7 -24.35 -2.34 -0.14
CA THR A 7 -24.57 -1.11 0.64
C THR A 7 -23.34 -0.19 0.62
N ILE A 8 -22.15 -0.72 0.92
CA ILE A 8 -20.91 0.07 0.92
C ILE A 8 -20.62 0.62 -0.49
N SER A 9 -20.76 -0.23 -1.51
CA SER A 9 -20.57 0.19 -2.91
C SER A 9 -21.55 1.29 -3.33
N GLY A 10 -22.78 1.21 -2.87
CA GLY A 10 -23.81 2.24 -3.10
C GLY A 10 -23.47 3.56 -2.43
N ILE A 11 -23.04 3.52 -1.16
CA ILE A 11 -22.62 4.71 -0.42
C ILE A 11 -21.45 5.41 -1.11
N ILE A 12 -20.41 4.65 -1.49
CA ILE A 12 -19.23 5.21 -2.16
C ILE A 12 -19.63 5.89 -3.48
N LYS A 13 -20.43 5.22 -4.31
CA LYS A 13 -20.86 5.79 -5.60
C LYS A 13 -21.70 7.04 -5.42
N ALA A 14 -22.65 7.03 -4.50
CA ALA A 14 -23.50 8.19 -4.21
C ALA A 14 -22.70 9.36 -3.68
N TYR A 15 -21.75 9.12 -2.78
CA TYR A 15 -20.87 10.17 -2.26
C TYR A 15 -19.99 10.76 -3.35
N MET A 16 -19.32 9.92 -4.15
CA MET A 16 -18.44 10.41 -5.20
C MET A 16 -19.20 11.19 -6.28
N ASP A 17 -20.41 10.76 -6.62
CA ASP A 17 -21.29 11.49 -7.54
C ASP A 17 -21.68 12.87 -6.98
N SER A 18 -22.05 12.95 -5.70
CA SER A 18 -22.37 14.22 -5.02
C SER A 18 -21.20 15.20 -4.95
N GLU A 19 -19.96 14.69 -4.97
CA GLU A 19 -18.72 15.50 -5.00
C GLU A 19 -18.26 15.82 -6.43
N GLY A 20 -19.04 15.45 -7.46
CA GLY A 20 -18.73 15.77 -8.85
C GLY A 20 -17.78 14.82 -9.56
N TYR A 21 -17.51 13.65 -8.99
CA TYR A 21 -16.70 12.60 -9.61
C TYR A 21 -17.56 11.67 -10.47
N ALA A 22 -17.17 11.43 -11.72
CA ALA A 22 -17.89 10.56 -12.62
C ALA A 22 -17.41 9.11 -12.52
N PHE A 23 -18.33 8.16 -12.33
CA PHE A 23 -18.01 6.74 -12.28
C PHE A 23 -17.49 6.26 -13.64
N SER A 24 -16.32 5.62 -13.64
CA SER A 24 -15.64 5.17 -14.86
C SER A 24 -15.99 3.72 -15.20
N PRO A 25 -16.20 3.39 -16.49
CA PRO A 25 -16.35 2.00 -16.95
C PRO A 25 -15.10 1.15 -16.77
N ALA A 26 -13.95 1.73 -16.46
CA ALA A 26 -12.73 1.01 -16.08
C ALA A 26 -12.84 0.31 -14.72
N SER A 27 -13.91 0.59 -13.94
CA SER A 27 -14.17 -0.06 -12.65
C SER A 27 -14.35 -1.56 -12.81
N ARG A 28 -13.78 -2.34 -11.88
CA ARG A 28 -13.82 -3.80 -11.90
C ARG A 28 -14.35 -4.34 -10.59
N ILE A 29 -15.24 -5.30 -10.68
CA ILE A 29 -15.83 -6.00 -9.54
C ILE A 29 -15.40 -7.46 -9.62
N HIS A 30 -14.72 -7.92 -8.59
CA HIS A 30 -14.25 -9.30 -8.47
C HIS A 30 -14.71 -9.87 -7.12
N HIS A 31 -14.75 -11.21 -6.98
CA HIS A 31 -15.21 -11.84 -5.74
C HIS A 31 -14.45 -11.37 -4.48
N SER A 32 -13.16 -11.07 -4.61
CA SER A 32 -12.27 -10.66 -3.48
C SER A 32 -11.94 -9.17 -3.44
N LEU A 33 -12.26 -8.41 -4.51
CA LEU A 33 -11.84 -7.02 -4.65
C LEU A 33 -12.83 -6.22 -5.51
N ASP A 34 -13.30 -5.09 -5.02
CA ASP A 34 -13.94 -4.07 -5.84
C ASP A 34 -12.95 -2.93 -6.10
N ALA A 35 -12.69 -2.64 -7.36
CA ALA A 35 -11.86 -1.51 -7.79
C ALA A 35 -12.74 -0.50 -8.52
N PHE A 36 -13.15 0.55 -7.84
CA PHE A 36 -13.91 1.65 -8.40
C PHE A 36 -12.96 2.72 -8.93
N HIS A 37 -13.20 3.16 -10.14
CA HIS A 37 -12.49 4.27 -10.75
C HIS A 37 -13.46 5.42 -10.97
N PHE A 38 -13.05 6.63 -10.58
CA PHE A 38 -13.82 7.85 -10.74
C PHE A 38 -12.96 8.89 -11.42
N THR A 39 -13.50 9.50 -12.47
CA THR A 39 -12.81 10.57 -13.21
C THR A 39 -13.27 11.94 -12.74
N TYR A 40 -12.36 12.90 -12.79
CA TYR A 40 -12.62 14.30 -12.45
C TYR A 40 -11.68 15.23 -13.22
N THR A 41 -12.00 16.52 -13.26
CA THR A 41 -11.11 17.54 -13.79
C THR A 41 -10.32 18.15 -12.64
N ASN A 42 -9.00 18.02 -12.65
CA ASN A 42 -8.15 18.57 -11.60
C ASN A 42 -8.00 20.10 -11.71
N ALA A 43 -7.37 20.74 -10.72
CA ALA A 43 -7.18 22.19 -10.66
C ALA A 43 -6.41 22.79 -11.86
N ALA A 44 -5.64 21.99 -12.58
CA ALA A 44 -4.94 22.39 -13.81
C ALA A 44 -5.79 22.21 -15.08
N GLY A 45 -7.06 21.78 -14.94
CA GLY A 45 -7.97 21.54 -16.07
C GLY A 45 -7.77 20.21 -16.80
N ASN A 46 -6.91 19.32 -16.28
CA ASN A 46 -6.67 18.02 -16.87
C ASN A 46 -7.63 16.96 -16.31
N GLN A 47 -7.99 15.98 -17.14
CA GLN A 47 -8.70 14.78 -16.67
C GLN A 47 -7.76 13.94 -15.81
N ASP A 48 -8.25 13.57 -14.64
CA ASP A 48 -7.54 12.75 -13.66
C ASP A 48 -8.47 11.68 -13.11
N MET A 49 -7.95 10.73 -12.35
CA MET A 49 -8.72 9.59 -11.87
C MET A 49 -8.36 9.23 -10.43
N ILE A 50 -9.39 9.01 -9.63
CA ILE A 50 -9.27 8.42 -8.29
C ILE A 50 -9.68 6.94 -8.36
N LYS A 51 -8.89 6.08 -7.70
CA LYS A 51 -9.19 4.66 -7.54
C LYS A 51 -9.48 4.37 -6.07
N ILE A 52 -10.63 3.74 -5.82
CA ILE A 52 -11.03 3.23 -4.51
C ILE A 52 -11.09 1.71 -4.58
N GLU A 53 -10.33 1.03 -3.74
CA GLU A 53 -10.30 -0.43 -3.68
C GLU A 53 -10.88 -0.94 -2.34
N LEU A 54 -11.85 -1.84 -2.43
CA LEU A 54 -12.37 -2.59 -1.29
C LEU A 54 -11.89 -4.03 -1.38
N ASN A 55 -10.98 -4.41 -0.49
CA ASN A 55 -10.45 -5.76 -0.43
C ASN A 55 -11.26 -6.59 0.58
N TYR A 56 -11.73 -7.76 0.16
CA TYR A 56 -12.53 -8.67 0.97
C TYR A 56 -11.80 -9.96 1.35
N SER A 57 -10.58 -10.16 0.89
CA SER A 57 -9.82 -11.39 1.15
C SER A 57 -8.98 -11.31 2.43
N LEU A 58 -8.36 -10.17 2.71
CA LEU A 58 -7.56 -9.97 3.91
C LEU A 58 -8.43 -9.47 5.06
N ARG A 59 -8.97 -10.39 5.86
CA ARG A 59 -9.92 -10.09 6.95
C ARG A 59 -9.36 -10.34 8.35
N ALA A 60 -8.19 -10.98 8.44
CA ALA A 60 -7.55 -11.25 9.72
C ALA A 60 -6.64 -10.09 10.09
N HIS A 61 -6.78 -9.62 11.32
CA HIS A 61 -5.92 -8.64 11.94
C HIS A 61 -5.15 -9.27 13.08
N LEU A 62 -3.89 -8.89 13.25
CA LEU A 62 -3.03 -9.28 14.38
C LEU A 62 -3.19 -8.32 15.56
N PHE A 63 -3.53 -7.08 15.27
CA PHE A 63 -3.63 -6.00 16.25
C PHE A 63 -4.99 -5.31 16.13
N GLU A 64 -5.41 -4.69 17.22
CA GLU A 64 -6.61 -3.87 17.21
C GLU A 64 -6.46 -2.67 16.26
N PRO A 65 -7.51 -2.32 15.51
CA PRO A 65 -7.50 -1.12 14.68
C PRO A 65 -7.26 0.13 15.52
N MET A 66 -6.60 1.12 14.94
CA MET A 66 -6.22 2.36 15.61
C MET A 66 -7.04 3.54 15.09
N THR A 67 -7.49 4.40 15.99
CA THR A 67 -8.05 5.71 15.61
C THR A 67 -6.91 6.70 15.38
N ARG A 68 -6.91 7.38 14.24
CA ARG A 68 -5.93 8.39 13.84
C ARG A 68 -6.60 9.65 13.35
N THR A 69 -5.97 10.80 13.61
CA THR A 69 -6.30 12.08 12.97
C THR A 69 -5.56 12.22 11.65
N PHE A 70 -6.06 13.03 10.74
CA PHE A 70 -5.35 13.36 9.51
C PHE A 70 -4.04 14.12 9.82
N ALA A 71 -2.96 13.78 9.12
CA ALA A 71 -1.65 14.38 9.31
C ALA A 71 -1.43 15.64 8.42
N THR A 72 -2.50 16.28 7.97
CA THR A 72 -2.45 17.45 7.09
C THR A 72 -3.38 18.54 7.59
N ASP A 73 -2.85 19.76 7.65
CA ASP A 73 -3.62 20.96 8.06
C ASP A 73 -4.79 21.26 7.10
N ALA A 74 -4.71 20.74 5.85
CA ALA A 74 -5.78 20.91 4.87
C ALA A 74 -7.09 20.23 5.28
N PHE A 75 -7.05 19.29 6.23
CA PHE A 75 -8.19 18.53 6.74
C PHE A 75 -8.33 18.63 8.25
N ASP A 76 -7.91 19.74 8.85
CA ASP A 76 -8.08 19.98 10.29
C ASP A 76 -9.56 20.23 10.66
N THR A 77 -10.33 19.19 10.49
CA THR A 77 -11.75 19.16 10.88
C THR A 77 -11.95 18.52 12.26
N GLY A 78 -10.86 18.13 12.95
CA GLY A 78 -10.92 17.26 14.11
C GLY A 78 -11.42 15.84 13.79
N SER A 79 -11.59 15.52 12.52
CA SER A 79 -12.06 14.22 12.06
C SER A 79 -11.03 13.12 12.30
N THR A 80 -11.50 11.95 12.69
CA THR A 80 -10.68 10.77 12.91
C THR A 80 -11.07 9.67 11.95
N VAL A 81 -10.10 8.79 11.64
CA VAL A 81 -10.32 7.59 10.85
C VAL A 81 -9.84 6.37 11.61
N ILE A 82 -10.51 5.25 11.40
CA ILE A 82 -10.06 3.95 11.88
C ILE A 82 -9.07 3.40 10.85
N THR A 83 -7.87 3.08 11.31
CA THR A 83 -6.79 2.56 10.46
C THR A 83 -6.31 1.21 10.94
N VAL A 84 -5.76 0.43 10.04
CA VAL A 84 -4.99 -0.77 10.37
C VAL A 84 -3.73 -0.37 11.15
N HIS A 85 -3.30 -1.21 12.08
CA HIS A 85 -2.10 -0.96 12.87
C HIS A 85 -0.87 -0.82 11.94
N PRO A 86 0.05 0.15 12.15
CA PRO A 86 1.20 0.38 11.26
C PRO A 86 2.06 -0.87 11.05
N MET A 87 2.26 -1.69 12.07
CA MET A 87 3.03 -2.93 11.95
C MET A 87 2.39 -3.91 10.94
N GLU A 88 1.07 -3.99 10.87
CA GLU A 88 0.38 -4.81 9.87
C GLU A 88 0.55 -4.25 8.46
N ILE A 89 0.44 -2.93 8.30
CA ILE A 89 0.63 -2.26 7.01
C ILE A 89 2.03 -2.58 6.46
N PHE A 90 3.05 -2.43 7.29
CA PHE A 90 4.43 -2.68 6.87
C PHE A 90 4.75 -4.17 6.73
N ALA A 91 4.14 -5.04 7.52
CA ALA A 91 4.27 -6.49 7.33
C ALA A 91 3.65 -6.95 5.99
N ALA A 92 2.50 -6.40 5.62
CA ALA A 92 1.89 -6.65 4.30
C ALA A 92 2.75 -6.08 3.15
N LYS A 93 3.37 -4.90 3.33
CA LYS A 93 4.32 -4.33 2.36
C LYS A 93 5.60 -5.18 2.23
N ALA A 94 6.14 -5.69 3.33
CA ALA A 94 7.27 -6.61 3.32
C ALA A 94 6.93 -7.90 2.55
N ASN A 95 5.75 -8.49 2.83
CA ASN A 95 5.26 -9.64 2.08
C ASN A 95 5.14 -9.33 0.58
N ALA A 96 4.61 -8.16 0.20
CA ALA A 96 4.54 -7.74 -1.19
C ALA A 96 5.93 -7.57 -1.84
N LEU A 97 6.91 -7.01 -1.11
CA LEU A 97 8.29 -6.88 -1.59
C LEU A 97 8.92 -8.25 -1.88
N LEU A 98 8.75 -9.19 -0.95
CA LEU A 98 9.32 -10.54 -1.06
C LEU A 98 8.64 -11.42 -2.13
N SER A 99 7.41 -11.05 -2.55
CA SER A 99 6.64 -11.83 -3.54
C SER A 99 6.74 -11.29 -4.96
N ARG A 100 6.75 -9.97 -5.16
CA ARG A 100 6.55 -9.39 -6.50
C ARG A 100 7.65 -8.50 -7.01
N SER A 101 8.71 -8.27 -6.23
CA SER A 101 9.89 -7.46 -6.62
C SER A 101 9.50 -6.07 -7.19
N ALA A 102 8.61 -5.33 -6.51
CA ALA A 102 8.20 -4.01 -6.96
C ALA A 102 9.05 -2.91 -6.31
N ALA A 103 9.55 -1.99 -7.12
CA ALA A 103 10.44 -0.92 -6.66
C ALA A 103 9.81 -0.01 -5.58
N ARG A 104 8.50 0.24 -5.67
CA ARG A 104 7.77 1.03 -4.67
C ARG A 104 7.74 0.37 -3.29
N ASP A 105 7.63 -0.97 -3.25
CA ASP A 105 7.61 -1.69 -1.97
C ASP A 105 9.01 -1.65 -1.31
N LEU A 106 10.08 -1.70 -2.12
CA LEU A 106 11.44 -1.49 -1.66
C LEU A 106 11.63 -0.07 -1.09
N TYR A 107 11.10 0.96 -1.77
CA TYR A 107 11.15 2.34 -1.31
C TYR A 107 10.47 2.49 0.05
N ASP A 108 9.24 2.03 0.18
CA ASP A 108 8.47 2.10 1.42
C ASP A 108 9.19 1.38 2.57
N PHE A 109 9.78 0.23 2.28
CA PHE A 109 10.50 -0.55 3.28
C PHE A 109 11.80 0.13 3.73
N ASN A 110 12.55 0.74 2.81
CA ASN A 110 13.71 1.56 3.17
C ASN A 110 13.33 2.75 4.04
N GLN A 111 12.24 3.46 3.72
CA GLN A 111 11.73 4.56 4.54
C GLN A 111 11.40 4.11 5.97
N MET A 112 10.89 2.90 6.13
CA MET A 112 10.62 2.30 7.44
C MET A 112 11.92 2.08 8.22
N ILE A 113 12.95 1.53 7.58
CA ILE A 113 14.26 1.28 8.21
C ILE A 113 14.94 2.59 8.58
N ASP A 114 14.98 3.56 7.67
CA ASP A 114 15.62 4.87 7.89
C ASP A 114 14.99 5.64 9.06
N ARG A 115 13.71 5.39 9.33
CA ARG A 115 12.99 5.96 10.47
C ARG A 115 13.05 5.11 11.73
N ASN A 116 13.83 4.04 11.74
CA ASN A 116 13.93 3.08 12.85
C ASN A 116 12.57 2.55 13.34
N MET A 117 11.60 2.43 12.43
CA MET A 117 10.28 1.90 12.78
C MET A 117 10.41 0.43 13.21
N PHE A 118 9.82 0.10 14.35
CA PHE A 118 9.81 -1.25 14.93
C PHE A 118 11.19 -1.81 15.32
N ALA A 119 12.22 -0.97 15.47
CA ALA A 119 13.56 -1.42 15.84
C ALA A 119 13.61 -2.15 17.20
N ASP A 120 12.78 -1.73 18.13
CA ASP A 120 12.57 -2.36 19.45
C ASP A 120 11.63 -3.57 19.42
N GLN A 121 10.95 -3.83 18.30
CA GLN A 121 9.96 -4.89 18.12
C GLN A 121 10.22 -5.76 16.89
N THR A 122 11.49 -5.89 16.50
CA THR A 122 11.90 -6.58 15.26
C THR A 122 11.36 -8.01 15.16
N ASP A 123 11.39 -8.76 16.27
CA ASP A 123 10.89 -10.15 16.30
C ASP A 123 9.38 -10.21 16.10
N LEU A 124 8.64 -9.28 16.69
CA LEU A 124 7.20 -9.21 16.51
C LEU A 124 6.87 -8.83 15.07
N PHE A 125 7.62 -7.90 14.50
CA PHE A 125 7.46 -7.50 13.10
C PHE A 125 7.74 -8.65 12.13
N ARG A 126 8.83 -9.42 12.32
CA ARG A 126 9.13 -10.61 11.52
C ARG A 126 8.01 -11.67 11.60
N LYS A 127 7.48 -11.92 12.80
CA LYS A 127 6.34 -12.83 12.99
C LYS A 127 5.10 -12.33 12.25
N SER A 128 4.88 -11.01 12.24
CA SER A 128 3.77 -10.40 11.49
C SER A 128 3.92 -10.59 9.97
N ILE A 129 5.15 -10.48 9.44
CA ILE A 129 5.44 -10.77 8.03
C ILE A 129 5.11 -12.23 7.69
N ILE A 130 5.55 -13.17 8.52
CA ILE A 130 5.26 -14.62 8.33
C ILE A 130 3.77 -14.88 8.36
N PHE A 131 3.04 -14.27 9.29
CA PHE A 131 1.59 -14.39 9.36
C PHE A 131 0.92 -13.91 8.06
N TYR A 132 1.25 -12.71 7.57
CA TYR A 132 0.67 -12.19 6.35
C TYR A 132 1.10 -12.98 5.10
N ALA A 133 2.30 -13.52 5.06
CA ALA A 133 2.72 -14.45 4.01
C ALA A 133 1.86 -15.71 3.99
N SER A 134 1.57 -16.25 5.17
CA SER A 134 0.79 -17.51 5.31
C SER A 134 -0.67 -17.39 4.93
N ILE A 135 -1.29 -16.21 5.14
CA ILE A 135 -2.72 -15.99 4.82
C ILE A 135 -2.96 -15.41 3.43
N SER A 136 -1.93 -14.87 2.78
CA SER A 136 -2.06 -14.21 1.47
C SER A 136 -1.92 -15.17 0.29
N GLN A 137 -1.44 -16.38 0.52
CA GLN A 137 -1.17 -17.38 -0.53
C GLN A 137 -1.65 -18.75 -0.06
N GLU A 138 -2.22 -19.53 -0.99
CA GLU A 138 -2.58 -20.94 -0.71
C GLU A 138 -1.32 -21.78 -0.50
N THR A 139 -0.26 -21.45 -1.22
CA THR A 139 1.09 -22.03 -1.04
C THR A 139 2.13 -20.90 -1.10
N ILE A 140 3.12 -20.95 -0.23
CA ILE A 140 4.25 -20.03 -0.32
C ILE A 140 5.02 -20.36 -1.59
N ASP A 141 5.06 -19.41 -2.53
CA ASP A 141 5.82 -19.55 -3.77
C ASP A 141 7.31 -19.79 -3.43
N PRO A 142 8.00 -20.76 -4.07
CA PRO A 142 9.43 -20.97 -3.87
C PRO A 142 10.30 -19.72 -4.13
N SER A 143 9.80 -18.77 -4.93
CA SER A 143 10.46 -17.47 -5.17
C SER A 143 10.24 -16.46 -4.05
N PHE A 144 9.41 -16.78 -3.04
CA PHE A 144 9.20 -15.91 -1.90
C PHE A 144 10.48 -15.85 -1.04
N GLY A 145 11.12 -14.72 -1.02
CA GLY A 145 12.33 -14.53 -0.23
C GLY A 145 13.14 -13.30 -0.65
N THR A 146 14.33 -13.19 -0.09
CA THR A 146 15.22 -12.06 -0.33
C THR A 146 15.74 -11.96 -1.77
N ASP A 147 15.67 -13.04 -2.53
CA ASP A 147 16.02 -13.04 -3.97
C ASP A 147 15.11 -12.08 -4.77
N ALA A 148 13.89 -11.87 -4.30
CA ALA A 148 12.99 -10.86 -4.87
C ALA A 148 13.58 -9.45 -4.85
N ILE A 149 14.42 -9.14 -3.85
CA ILE A 149 15.14 -7.86 -3.73
C ILE A 149 16.27 -7.80 -4.75
N ASP A 150 17.02 -8.89 -4.93
CA ASP A 150 18.12 -8.97 -5.89
C ASP A 150 17.64 -8.85 -7.35
N ASN A 151 16.42 -9.26 -7.63
CA ASN A 151 15.76 -9.11 -8.93
C ASN A 151 15.39 -7.64 -9.26
N LEU A 152 15.49 -6.71 -8.30
CA LEU A 152 15.28 -5.30 -8.52
C LEU A 152 16.54 -4.64 -9.06
N THR A 153 16.67 -4.60 -10.40
CA THR A 153 17.76 -3.89 -11.05
C THR A 153 17.62 -2.39 -10.91
N PHE A 154 18.73 -1.65 -10.95
CA PHE A 154 18.72 -0.18 -10.94
C PHE A 154 17.83 0.42 -12.05
N GLN A 155 17.87 -0.18 -13.25
CA GLN A 155 17.03 0.27 -14.36
C GLN A 155 15.53 0.13 -14.06
N LYS A 156 15.11 -0.98 -13.43
CA LYS A 156 13.73 -1.21 -13.03
C LYS A 156 13.31 -0.21 -11.94
N ILE A 157 14.16 -0.01 -10.93
CA ILE A 157 13.92 0.96 -9.85
C ILE A 157 13.76 2.37 -10.43
N ARG A 158 14.67 2.79 -11.29
CA ARG A 158 14.62 4.10 -11.94
C ARG A 158 13.35 4.28 -12.77
N ARG A 159 13.00 3.33 -13.62
CA ARG A 159 11.80 3.41 -14.46
C ARG A 159 10.53 3.56 -13.62
N ASP A 160 10.41 2.79 -12.54
CA ASP A 160 9.18 2.65 -11.78
C ASP A 160 9.01 3.75 -10.71
N LEU A 161 10.11 4.36 -10.24
CA LEU A 161 10.08 5.36 -9.16
C LEU A 161 10.36 6.79 -9.59
N PHE A 162 11.21 7.04 -10.59
CA PHE A 162 11.62 8.40 -10.93
C PHE A 162 10.47 9.31 -11.39
N SER A 163 9.41 8.74 -11.93
CA SER A 163 8.22 9.51 -12.35
C SER A 163 7.36 9.97 -11.17
N VAL A 164 7.44 9.29 -10.03
CA VAL A 164 6.57 9.52 -8.86
C VAL A 164 7.32 10.17 -7.69
N LEU A 165 8.64 10.14 -7.68
CA LEU A 165 9.45 10.76 -6.65
C LEU A 165 9.70 12.25 -6.91
N LYS A 166 9.77 13.04 -5.83
CA LYS A 166 10.23 14.42 -5.86
C LYS A 166 11.67 14.49 -6.39
N GLN A 167 12.04 15.58 -7.05
CA GLN A 167 13.36 15.73 -7.67
C GLN A 167 14.53 15.56 -6.68
N GLU A 168 14.33 16.00 -5.45
CA GLU A 168 15.32 15.89 -4.37
C GLU A 168 15.53 14.43 -3.96
N GLU A 169 14.43 13.67 -3.85
CA GLU A 169 14.45 12.24 -3.51
C GLU A 169 15.06 11.39 -4.62
N ARG A 170 14.96 11.82 -5.88
CA ARG A 170 15.59 11.15 -7.02
C ARG A 170 17.11 11.12 -6.92
N ARG A 171 17.73 12.13 -6.29
CA ARG A 171 19.19 12.20 -6.09
C ARG A 171 19.68 11.27 -4.99
N GLN A 172 18.82 10.97 -4.02
CA GLN A 172 19.09 10.03 -2.92
C GLN A 172 18.69 8.59 -3.26
N THR A 173 18.16 8.37 -4.47
CA THR A 173 17.51 7.15 -4.83
C THR A 173 18.48 6.00 -4.91
N PHE A 174 18.21 5.05 -4.09
CA PHE A 174 18.49 3.64 -4.19
C PHE A 174 19.86 3.33 -4.76
N ASP A 175 20.81 3.72 -4.03
CA ASP A 175 22.08 3.10 -3.95
C ASP A 175 21.89 1.58 -3.72
N LEU A 176 22.73 0.77 -4.30
CA LEU A 176 22.78 -0.67 -4.06
C LEU A 176 22.96 -1.00 -2.57
N GLU A 177 23.56 -0.09 -1.80
CA GLU A 177 23.72 -0.20 -0.36
C GLU A 177 22.40 -0.20 0.41
N HIS A 178 21.41 0.59 0.01
CA HIS A 178 20.08 0.55 0.60
C HIS A 178 19.41 -0.81 0.41
N ARG A 179 19.58 -1.43 -0.75
CA ARG A 179 19.06 -2.80 -1.00
C ARG A 179 19.71 -3.83 -0.07
N LYS A 180 21.02 -3.70 0.18
CA LYS A 180 21.72 -4.58 1.13
C LYS A 180 21.21 -4.40 2.55
N GLY A 181 20.96 -3.16 2.98
CA GLY A 181 20.37 -2.86 4.29
C GLY A 181 19.00 -3.51 4.48
N VAL A 182 18.13 -3.41 3.48
CA VAL A 182 16.82 -4.09 3.49
C VAL A 182 16.96 -5.60 3.58
N ARG A 183 17.87 -6.18 2.80
CA ARG A 183 18.11 -7.63 2.82
C ARG A 183 18.60 -8.12 4.17
N THR A 184 19.44 -7.36 4.86
CA THR A 184 19.99 -7.71 6.18
C THR A 184 18.89 -7.68 7.26
N PHE A 185 17.83 -6.94 7.04
CA PHE A 185 16.70 -6.87 7.97
C PHE A 185 15.91 -8.20 8.04
N PHE A 186 15.74 -8.90 6.93
CA PHE A 186 15.06 -10.20 6.88
C PHE A 186 15.99 -11.34 7.29
#